data_b2b4795678539faab4138cef8a4a0599
#
_entry.id   b2b4795678539faab4138cef8a4a0599
#
_cell.length_a   1.000
_cell.length_b   1.000
_cell.length_c   1.000
_cell.angle_alpha   90.00
_cell.angle_beta   90.00
_cell.angle_gamma   90.00
#
_symmetry.space_group_name_H-M   'P 1'
#
loop_
_entity.id
_entity.type
_entity.pdbx_description
1 polymer ?
#
loop_
_entity_poly.entity_id
_entity_poly.type
_entity_poly.pdbx_seq_one_letter_code
_entity_poly.pdbx_strand_id
1 'polypeptide(L)'
;MNIFEFALKMELDGEEYYRSLSEKTAHEDLKRILESLADDELRHYEIIQLAQKQMTEAIESNPSLSREKNVFNSMDSIKDSLNKQEVIAKLKDEQIDVYREALKKEKDSVALYQRLTKAAEKPEEMRICQRLIQEEEQHVEVIENIIEMLNRVSDWVEAAEFNHSDNY
;
A
#
# COMPACT_ATOMS: atom_id res chain seq x y z
N MET A 1 25.93 -4.22 0.16
CA MET A 1 24.66 -3.94 -0.54
C MET A 1 24.60 -2.44 -0.80
N ASN A 2 24.49 -2.03 -2.05
CA ASN A 2 24.31 -0.62 -2.38
C ASN A 2 22.83 -0.20 -2.20
N ILE A 3 22.57 1.10 -2.24
CA ILE A 3 21.23 1.65 -1.98
C ILE A 3 20.18 1.17 -3.00
N PHE A 4 20.55 0.94 -4.26
CA PHE A 4 19.66 0.40 -5.28
C PHE A 4 19.30 -1.06 -5.03
N GLU A 5 20.28 -1.88 -4.65
CA GLU A 5 20.02 -3.29 -4.29
C GLU A 5 19.08 -3.38 -3.07
N PHE A 6 19.28 -2.49 -2.11
CA PHE A 6 18.39 -2.41 -0.96
C PHE A 6 16.96 -2.00 -1.36
N ALA A 7 16.83 -1.00 -2.23
CA ALA A 7 15.53 -0.57 -2.75
C ALA A 7 14.82 -1.68 -3.53
N LEU A 8 15.53 -2.36 -4.44
CA LEU A 8 14.99 -3.48 -5.21
C LEU A 8 14.47 -4.60 -4.31
N LYS A 9 15.22 -4.95 -3.28
CA LYS A 9 14.78 -5.96 -2.31
C LYS A 9 13.54 -5.51 -1.54
N MET A 10 13.51 -4.26 -1.11
CA MET A 10 12.39 -3.69 -0.38
C MET A 10 11.09 -3.74 -1.20
N GLU A 11 11.15 -3.41 -2.50
CA GLU A 11 10.00 -3.47 -3.38
C GLU A 11 9.47 -4.90 -3.59
N LEU A 12 10.37 -5.87 -3.78
CA LEU A 12 9.97 -7.28 -3.88
C LEU A 12 9.38 -7.81 -2.57
N ASP A 13 9.94 -7.46 -1.43
CA ASP A 13 9.41 -7.83 -0.11
C ASP A 13 8.01 -7.21 0.09
N GLY A 14 7.80 -5.98 -0.36
CA GLY A 14 6.50 -5.29 -0.35
C GLY A 14 5.48 -5.98 -1.25
N GLU A 15 5.85 -6.31 -2.48
CA GLU A 15 4.99 -7.04 -3.42
C GLU A 15 4.53 -8.38 -2.83
N GLU A 16 5.45 -9.19 -2.34
CA GLU A 16 5.15 -10.48 -1.72
C GLU A 16 4.25 -10.31 -0.49
N TYR A 17 4.50 -9.31 0.32
CA TYR A 17 3.71 -9.00 1.51
C TYR A 17 2.25 -8.70 1.16
N TYR A 18 2.00 -7.81 0.20
CA TYR A 18 0.65 -7.47 -0.24
C TYR A 18 -0.06 -8.62 -0.96
N ARG A 19 0.64 -9.42 -1.77
CA ARG A 19 0.09 -10.64 -2.37
C ARG A 19 -0.39 -11.61 -1.30
N SER A 20 0.44 -11.86 -0.29
CA SER A 20 0.10 -12.73 0.84
C SER A 20 -1.14 -12.23 1.61
N LEU A 21 -1.24 -10.93 1.85
CA LEU A 21 -2.42 -10.35 2.51
C LEU A 21 -3.67 -10.47 1.64
N SER A 22 -3.56 -10.25 0.32
CA SER A 22 -4.69 -10.34 -0.60
C SER A 22 -5.30 -11.74 -0.65
N GLU A 23 -4.48 -12.76 -0.52
CA GLU A 23 -4.92 -14.17 -0.49
C GLU A 23 -5.65 -14.53 0.81
N LYS A 24 -5.39 -13.83 1.89
CA LYS A 24 -5.94 -14.11 3.23
C LYS A 24 -7.21 -13.34 3.55
N THR A 25 -7.46 -12.22 2.91
CA THR A 25 -8.65 -11.42 3.18
C THR A 25 -9.92 -12.03 2.61
N ALA A 26 -11.01 -11.97 3.38
CA ALA A 26 -12.33 -12.40 2.94
C ALA A 26 -13.12 -11.31 2.19
N HIS A 27 -12.67 -10.07 2.23
CA HIS A 27 -13.36 -8.93 1.63
C HIS A 27 -12.81 -8.62 0.23
N GLU A 28 -13.66 -8.72 -0.80
CA GLU A 28 -13.26 -8.59 -2.20
C GLU A 28 -12.65 -7.21 -2.56
N ASP A 29 -13.22 -6.12 -2.05
CA ASP A 29 -12.68 -4.79 -2.33
C ASP A 29 -11.33 -4.56 -1.65
N LEU A 30 -11.16 -5.06 -0.42
CA LEU A 30 -9.88 -5.03 0.27
C LEU A 30 -8.83 -5.87 -0.48
N LYS A 31 -9.22 -7.04 -0.98
CA LYS A 31 -8.37 -7.88 -1.82
C LYS A 31 -7.88 -7.14 -3.06
N ARG A 32 -8.77 -6.44 -3.77
CA ARG A 32 -8.41 -5.64 -4.96
C ARG A 32 -7.44 -4.51 -4.62
N ILE A 33 -7.62 -3.85 -3.48
CA ILE A 33 -6.69 -2.81 -3.01
C ILE A 33 -5.31 -3.41 -2.78
N LEU A 34 -5.23 -4.53 -2.07
CA LEU A 34 -3.96 -5.20 -1.75
C LEU A 34 -3.25 -5.70 -3.02
N GLU A 35 -4.00 -6.25 -3.97
CA GLU A 35 -3.47 -6.66 -5.28
C GLU A 35 -2.94 -5.45 -6.07
N SER A 36 -3.65 -4.32 -6.03
CA SER A 36 -3.20 -3.08 -6.67
C SER A 36 -1.93 -2.52 -6.03
N LEU A 37 -1.81 -2.56 -4.71
CA LEU A 37 -0.58 -2.19 -4.00
C LEU A 37 0.57 -3.11 -4.40
N ALA A 38 0.36 -4.41 -4.46
CA ALA A 38 1.37 -5.37 -4.91
C ALA A 38 1.83 -5.10 -6.36
N ASP A 39 0.91 -4.77 -7.27
CA ASP A 39 1.23 -4.41 -8.65
C ASP A 39 2.06 -3.12 -8.71
N ASP A 40 1.78 -2.15 -7.85
CA ASP A 40 2.57 -0.92 -7.76
C ASP A 40 3.99 -1.18 -7.25
N GLU A 41 4.17 -2.03 -6.22
CA GLU A 41 5.50 -2.43 -5.74
C GLU A 41 6.34 -3.10 -6.84
N LEU A 42 5.72 -3.98 -7.64
CA LEU A 42 6.40 -4.61 -8.76
C LEU A 42 6.78 -3.59 -9.84
N ARG A 43 5.92 -2.61 -10.10
CA ARG A 43 6.21 -1.51 -11.02
C ARG A 43 7.33 -0.61 -10.51
N HIS A 44 7.38 -0.32 -9.22
CA HIS A 44 8.49 0.41 -8.59
C HIS A 44 9.82 -0.36 -8.73
N TYR A 45 9.79 -1.67 -8.52
CA TYR A 45 10.94 -2.54 -8.74
C TYR A 45 11.50 -2.40 -10.16
N GLU A 46 10.65 -2.47 -11.18
CA GLU A 46 11.05 -2.31 -12.58
C GLU A 46 11.61 -0.92 -12.87
N ILE A 47 11.00 0.13 -12.32
CA ILE A 47 11.50 1.52 -12.44
C ILE A 47 12.91 1.63 -11.84
N ILE A 48 13.14 1.10 -10.66
CA ILE A 48 14.44 1.16 -9.98
C ILE A 48 15.48 0.36 -10.73
N GLN A 49 15.14 -0.80 -11.28
CA GLN A 49 16.04 -1.58 -12.14
C GLN A 49 16.50 -0.78 -13.35
N LEU A 50 15.59 -0.10 -14.02
CA LEU A 50 15.92 0.74 -15.18
C LEU A 50 16.74 1.96 -14.78
N ALA A 51 16.42 2.58 -13.66
CA ALA A 51 17.16 3.72 -13.12
C ALA A 51 18.61 3.32 -12.75
N GLN A 52 18.80 2.15 -12.13
CA GLN A 52 20.12 1.61 -11.82
C GLN A 52 20.98 1.39 -13.08
N LYS A 53 20.36 1.00 -14.17
CA LYS A 53 21.01 0.82 -15.49
C LYS A 53 21.13 2.13 -16.28
N GLN A 54 20.77 3.26 -15.70
CA GLN A 54 20.74 4.58 -16.34
C GLN A 54 19.84 4.65 -17.58
N MET A 55 18.78 3.84 -17.61
CA MET A 55 17.79 3.78 -18.70
C MET A 55 16.56 4.64 -18.41
N THR A 56 16.74 5.90 -18.04
CA THR A 56 15.67 6.81 -17.62
C THR A 56 14.65 7.11 -18.70
N GLU A 57 15.08 7.17 -19.96
CA GLU A 57 14.19 7.36 -21.12
C GLU A 57 13.21 6.17 -21.28
N ALA A 58 13.64 4.95 -20.99
CA ALA A 58 12.78 3.77 -21.03
C ALA A 58 11.66 3.84 -19.97
N ILE A 59 11.91 4.47 -18.82
CA ILE A 59 10.90 4.71 -17.78
C ILE A 59 9.87 5.74 -18.26
N GLU A 60 10.34 6.87 -18.77
CA GLU A 60 9.48 7.99 -19.20
C GLU A 60 8.63 7.63 -20.44
N SER A 61 9.16 6.80 -21.34
CA SER A 61 8.49 6.38 -22.56
C SER A 61 7.52 5.21 -22.39
N ASN A 62 7.58 4.47 -21.28
CA ASN A 62 6.73 3.31 -21.04
C ASN A 62 5.43 3.73 -20.30
N PRO A 63 4.24 3.70 -20.95
CA PRO A 63 3.00 4.12 -20.32
C PRO A 63 2.63 3.31 -19.07
N SER A 64 2.98 2.03 -19.02
CA SER A 64 2.68 1.18 -17.86
C SER A 64 3.54 1.51 -16.64
N LEU A 65 4.78 1.96 -16.86
CA LEU A 65 5.68 2.40 -15.80
C LEU A 65 5.45 3.86 -15.39
N SER A 66 4.92 4.68 -16.31
CA SER A 66 4.67 6.10 -16.06
C SER A 66 3.26 6.41 -15.53
N ARG A 67 2.37 5.42 -15.51
CA ARG A 67 0.96 5.61 -15.16
C ARG A 67 0.73 5.54 -13.65
N GLU A 68 0.17 6.60 -13.08
CA GLU A 68 -0.38 6.57 -11.73
C GLU A 68 -1.65 5.72 -11.70
N LYS A 69 -1.70 4.74 -10.81
CA LYS A 69 -2.91 3.99 -10.51
C LYS A 69 -3.61 4.63 -9.31
N ASN A 70 -4.91 4.86 -9.43
CA ASN A 70 -5.70 5.41 -8.34
C ASN A 70 -6.43 4.28 -7.60
N VAL A 71 -5.96 3.95 -6.40
CA VAL A 71 -6.59 2.96 -5.50
C VAL A 71 -7.67 3.57 -4.60
N PHE A 72 -7.82 4.91 -4.59
CA PHE A 72 -8.75 5.62 -3.70
C PHE A 72 -10.20 5.28 -3.99
N ASN A 73 -10.59 5.07 -5.26
CA ASN A 73 -11.95 4.70 -5.63
C ASN A 73 -12.42 3.41 -4.94
N SER A 74 -11.52 2.43 -4.80
CA SER A 74 -11.81 1.17 -4.11
C SER A 74 -11.96 1.37 -2.60
N MET A 75 -11.16 2.28 -2.00
CA MET A 75 -11.31 2.66 -0.59
C MET A 75 -12.64 3.34 -0.29
N ASP A 76 -13.08 4.25 -1.16
CA ASP A 76 -14.37 4.93 -1.00
C ASP A 76 -15.53 3.93 -1.08
N SER A 77 -15.46 2.95 -1.98
CA SER A 77 -16.43 1.86 -2.06
C SER A 77 -16.53 1.05 -0.77
N ILE A 78 -15.41 0.73 -0.12
CA ILE A 78 -15.41 0.04 1.16
C ILE A 78 -16.01 0.93 2.25
N LYS A 79 -15.59 2.20 2.34
CA LYS A 79 -16.09 3.16 3.34
C LYS A 79 -17.61 3.33 3.25
N ASP A 80 -18.14 3.43 2.05
CA ASP A 80 -19.59 3.58 1.81
C ASP A 80 -20.37 2.33 2.21
N SER A 81 -19.75 1.15 2.20
CA SER A 81 -20.37 -0.13 2.55
C SER A 81 -20.25 -0.52 4.02
N LEU A 82 -19.48 0.21 4.84
CA LEU A 82 -19.21 -0.12 6.26
C LEU A 82 -20.46 -0.21 7.17
N ASN A 83 -21.58 0.36 6.77
CA ASN A 83 -22.84 0.26 7.52
C ASN A 83 -23.58 -1.07 7.35
N LYS A 84 -23.08 -1.96 6.47
CA LYS A 84 -23.70 -3.25 6.20
C LYS A 84 -23.12 -4.33 7.11
N GLN A 85 -23.98 -5.09 7.80
CA GLN A 85 -23.53 -6.19 8.68
C GLN A 85 -22.68 -7.23 7.96
N GLU A 86 -22.95 -7.49 6.68
CA GLU A 86 -22.16 -8.43 5.86
C GLU A 86 -20.69 -7.98 5.71
N VAL A 87 -20.46 -6.69 5.54
CA VAL A 87 -19.12 -6.11 5.43
C VAL A 87 -18.38 -6.20 6.76
N ILE A 88 -19.06 -5.87 7.87
CA ILE A 88 -18.50 -6.02 9.23
C ILE A 88 -18.11 -7.47 9.48
N ALA A 89 -18.98 -8.43 9.15
CA ALA A 89 -18.72 -9.85 9.32
C ALA A 89 -17.47 -10.34 8.53
N LYS A 90 -17.22 -9.78 7.34
CA LYS A 90 -16.04 -10.10 6.53
C LYS A 90 -14.75 -9.45 7.04
N LEU A 91 -14.84 -8.29 7.69
CA LEU A 91 -13.68 -7.52 8.15
C LEU A 91 -13.31 -7.77 9.61
N LYS A 92 -14.22 -8.33 10.42
CA LYS A 92 -14.00 -8.51 11.88
C LYS A 92 -12.80 -9.38 12.25
N ASP A 93 -12.41 -10.31 11.36
CA ASP A 93 -11.30 -11.24 11.57
C ASP A 93 -9.97 -10.73 10.98
N GLU A 94 -9.98 -9.55 10.34
CA GLU A 94 -8.76 -8.92 9.84
C GLU A 94 -7.84 -8.51 11.00
N GLN A 95 -6.55 -8.84 10.87
CA GLN A 95 -5.56 -8.54 11.90
C GLN A 95 -4.94 -7.17 11.64
N ILE A 96 -5.29 -6.19 12.45
CA ILE A 96 -4.84 -4.81 12.30
C ILE A 96 -3.31 -4.66 12.34
N ASP A 97 -2.62 -5.53 13.08
CA ASP A 97 -1.16 -5.47 13.23
C ASP A 97 -0.40 -5.71 11.93
N VAL A 98 -0.94 -6.52 11.01
CA VAL A 98 -0.33 -6.72 9.68
C VAL A 98 -0.39 -5.45 8.84
N TYR A 99 -1.43 -4.64 8.99
CA TYR A 99 -1.55 -3.34 8.31
C TYR A 99 -0.68 -2.27 8.96
N ARG A 100 -0.46 -2.32 10.27
CA ARG A 100 0.53 -1.46 10.95
C ARG A 100 1.95 -1.76 10.50
N GLU A 101 2.27 -3.04 10.28
CA GLU A 101 3.56 -3.44 9.69
C GLU A 101 3.69 -2.96 8.25
N ALA A 102 2.63 -3.06 7.44
CA ALA A 102 2.59 -2.50 6.10
C ALA A 102 2.83 -0.98 6.13
N LEU A 103 2.17 -0.25 7.03
CA LEU A 103 2.36 1.20 7.19
C LEU A 103 3.82 1.57 7.47
N LYS A 104 4.48 0.81 8.34
CA LYS A 104 5.90 1.00 8.64
C LYS A 104 6.76 0.79 7.38
N LYS A 105 6.49 -0.26 6.62
CA LYS A 105 7.20 -0.54 5.35
C LYS A 105 7.06 0.61 4.35
N GLU A 106 5.85 1.15 4.18
CA GLU A 106 5.61 2.28 3.29
C GLU A 106 6.37 3.55 3.73
N LYS A 107 6.36 3.85 5.02
CA LYS A 107 7.12 4.98 5.57
C LYS A 107 8.63 4.80 5.41
N ASP A 108 9.13 3.59 5.54
CA ASP A 108 10.55 3.27 5.29
C ASP A 108 10.89 3.46 3.81
N SER A 109 9.96 3.12 2.89
CA SER A 109 10.11 3.35 1.45
C SER A 109 10.18 4.84 1.12
N VAL A 110 9.29 5.65 1.67
CA VAL A 110 9.33 7.12 1.54
C VAL A 110 10.69 7.67 1.98
N ALA A 111 11.17 7.26 3.15
CA ALA A 111 12.46 7.71 3.69
C ALA A 111 13.63 7.30 2.79
N LEU A 112 13.61 6.08 2.24
CA LEU A 112 14.63 5.60 1.32
C LEU A 112 14.67 6.43 0.03
N TYR A 113 13.52 6.68 -0.59
CA TYR A 113 13.45 7.47 -1.82
C TYR A 113 13.81 8.95 -1.59
N GLN A 114 13.52 9.50 -0.43
CA GLN A 114 14.03 10.82 -0.03
C GLN A 114 15.57 10.86 0.01
N ARG A 115 16.20 9.79 0.53
CA ARG A 115 17.66 9.65 0.53
C ARG A 115 18.22 9.52 -0.89
N LEU A 116 17.57 8.72 -1.75
CA LEU A 116 17.93 8.57 -3.15
C LEU A 116 17.82 9.90 -3.91
N THR A 117 16.79 10.70 -3.65
CA THR A 117 16.64 12.04 -4.24
C THR A 117 17.80 12.96 -3.89
N LYS A 118 18.26 12.92 -2.64
CA LYS A 118 19.41 13.71 -2.18
C LYS A 118 20.74 13.26 -2.81
N ALA A 119 20.85 11.98 -3.16
CA ALA A 119 22.03 11.40 -3.78
C ALA A 119 22.01 11.50 -5.32
N ALA A 120 20.87 11.84 -5.92
CA ALA A 120 20.71 11.94 -7.36
C ALA A 120 21.52 13.11 -7.93
N GLU A 121 22.27 12.85 -8.99
CA GLU A 121 23.10 13.85 -9.65
C GLU A 121 22.42 14.46 -10.88
N LYS A 122 21.47 13.73 -11.48
CA LYS A 122 20.77 14.12 -12.70
C LYS A 122 19.34 14.55 -12.42
N PRO A 123 18.83 15.59 -13.11
CA PRO A 123 17.44 16.03 -12.96
C PRO A 123 16.40 14.91 -13.22
N GLU A 124 16.67 14.02 -14.17
CA GLU A 124 15.81 12.87 -14.51
C GLU A 124 15.69 11.89 -13.33
N GLU A 125 16.82 11.59 -12.68
CA GLU A 125 16.84 10.72 -11.50
C GLU A 125 16.06 11.34 -10.34
N MET A 126 16.20 12.65 -10.14
CA MET A 126 15.43 13.38 -9.12
C MET A 126 13.93 13.31 -9.38
N ARG A 127 13.49 13.50 -10.64
CA ARG A 127 12.06 13.43 -10.99
C ARG A 127 11.48 12.04 -10.75
N ILE A 128 12.22 10.99 -11.11
CA ILE A 128 11.81 9.59 -10.88
C ILE A 128 11.65 9.34 -9.38
N CYS A 129 12.64 9.71 -8.57
CA CYS A 129 12.58 9.53 -7.12
C CYS A 129 11.44 10.34 -6.49
N GLN A 130 11.21 11.59 -6.89
CA GLN A 130 10.12 12.40 -6.41
C GLN A 130 8.76 11.79 -6.74
N ARG A 131 8.62 11.20 -7.91
CA ARG A 131 7.40 10.48 -8.29
C ARG A 131 7.19 9.24 -7.42
N LEU A 132 8.24 8.44 -7.20
CA LEU A 132 8.15 7.28 -6.31
C LEU A 132 7.75 7.70 -4.88
N ILE A 133 8.31 8.80 -4.36
CA ILE A 133 7.89 9.35 -3.07
C ILE A 133 6.40 9.66 -3.04
N GLN A 134 5.86 10.32 -4.06
CA GLN A 134 4.43 10.64 -4.13
C GLN A 134 3.56 9.38 -4.14
N GLU A 135 3.95 8.36 -4.88
CA GLU A 135 3.22 7.08 -4.92
C GLU A 135 3.27 6.35 -3.59
N GLU A 136 4.43 6.31 -2.92
CA GLU A 136 4.55 5.71 -1.59
C GLU A 136 3.76 6.48 -0.51
N GLU A 137 3.70 7.80 -0.60
CA GLU A 137 2.85 8.62 0.28
C GLU A 137 1.36 8.32 0.06
N GLN A 138 0.94 8.02 -1.17
CA GLN A 138 -0.42 7.54 -1.44
C GLN A 138 -0.66 6.15 -0.83
N HIS A 139 0.30 5.24 -0.90
CA HIS A 139 0.24 3.94 -0.22
C HIS A 139 0.09 4.11 1.30
N VAL A 140 0.88 5.00 1.90
CA VAL A 140 0.74 5.36 3.34
C VAL A 140 -0.69 5.78 3.65
N GLU A 141 -1.29 6.67 2.86
CA GLU A 141 -2.66 7.14 3.06
C GLU A 141 -3.68 6.01 2.93
N VAL A 142 -3.53 5.14 1.93
CA VAL A 142 -4.39 3.96 1.74
C VAL A 142 -4.33 3.04 2.95
N ILE A 143 -3.15 2.71 3.44
CA ILE A 143 -2.97 1.83 4.60
C ILE A 143 -3.50 2.47 5.88
N GLU A 144 -3.28 3.76 6.09
CA GLU A 144 -3.86 4.50 7.23
C GLU A 144 -5.40 4.46 7.20
N ASN A 145 -6.00 4.59 6.03
CA ASN A 145 -7.45 4.46 5.85
C ASN A 145 -7.95 3.04 6.16
N ILE A 146 -7.22 2.01 5.77
CA ILE A 146 -7.56 0.62 6.12
C ILE A 146 -7.51 0.43 7.64
N ILE A 147 -6.45 0.90 8.31
CA ILE A 147 -6.31 0.81 9.77
C ILE A 147 -7.47 1.51 10.48
N GLU A 148 -7.82 2.72 10.05
CA GLU A 148 -8.96 3.46 10.61
C GLU A 148 -10.27 2.70 10.44
N MET A 149 -10.50 2.14 9.26
CA MET A 149 -11.67 1.32 8.98
C MET A 149 -11.75 0.09 9.89
N LEU A 150 -10.65 -0.64 10.06
CA LEU A 150 -10.59 -1.83 10.91
C LEU A 150 -10.78 -1.49 12.40
N ASN A 151 -10.30 -0.35 12.86
CA ASN A 151 -10.58 0.15 14.20
C ASN A 151 -12.06 0.39 14.42
N ARG A 152 -12.77 0.98 13.47
CA ARG A 152 -14.23 1.18 13.54
C ARG A 152 -15.00 -0.14 13.57
N VAL A 153 -14.59 -1.11 12.78
CA VAL A 153 -15.19 -2.46 12.78
C VAL A 153 -15.01 -3.12 14.14
N SER A 154 -13.83 -3.02 14.74
CA SER A 154 -13.54 -3.53 16.09
C SER A 154 -14.46 -2.89 17.15
N ASP A 155 -14.60 -1.57 17.14
CA ASP A 155 -15.46 -0.83 18.06
C ASP A 155 -16.94 -1.27 17.94
N TRP A 156 -17.44 -1.52 16.74
CA TRP A 156 -18.81 -1.97 16.51
C TRP A 156 -19.04 -3.42 16.99
N VAL A 157 -18.07 -4.30 16.81
CA VAL A 157 -18.15 -5.68 17.32
C VAL A 157 -18.19 -5.68 18.85
N GLU A 158 -17.33 -4.90 19.50
CA GLU A 158 -17.35 -4.76 20.96
C GLU A 158 -18.68 -4.18 21.47
N ALA A 159 -19.21 -3.15 20.85
CA ALA A 159 -20.50 -2.55 21.22
C ALA A 159 -21.67 -3.55 21.08
N ALA A 160 -21.66 -4.38 20.04
CA ALA A 160 -22.67 -5.42 19.84
C ALA A 160 -22.60 -6.51 20.92
N GLU A 161 -21.41 -6.92 21.34
CA GLU A 161 -21.21 -7.90 22.41
C GLU A 161 -21.68 -7.35 23.76
N PHE A 162 -21.41 -6.10 24.08
CA PHE A 162 -21.89 -5.45 25.30
C PHE A 162 -23.44 -5.36 25.36
N ASN A 163 -24.09 -5.03 24.24
CA ASN A 163 -25.54 -4.95 24.18
C ASN A 163 -26.25 -6.31 24.30
N HIS A 164 -25.57 -7.42 24.02
CA HIS A 164 -26.09 -8.78 24.22
C HIS A 164 -25.89 -9.30 25.64
N SER A 165 -24.91 -8.79 26.40
CA SER A 165 -24.63 -9.22 27.79
C SER A 165 -25.60 -8.60 28.80
N ASP A 166 -26.30 -7.52 28.49
CA ASP A 166 -27.24 -6.82 29.38
C ASP A 166 -28.66 -7.42 29.37
N ASN A 167 -28.90 -8.49 28.60
CA ASN A 167 -30.20 -9.15 28.47
C ASN A 167 -30.38 -10.42 29.34
N TYR A 168 -29.67 -10.54 30.46
CA TYR A 168 -29.88 -11.59 31.47
C TYR A 168 -30.23 -11.03 32.84
#